data_e94833854dfa5c511d4e49abaf26ab13
#
_entry.id   e94833854dfa5c511d4e49abaf26ab13
#
_cell.length_a   1.000
_cell.length_b   1.000
_cell.length_c   1.000
_cell.angle_alpha   90.00
_cell.angle_beta   90.00
_cell.angle_gamma   90.00
#
_symmetry.space_group_name_H-M   'P 1'
#
loop_
_entity.id
_entity.type
_entity.pdbx_description
1 polymer ?
#
loop_
_entity_poly.entity_id
_entity_poly.type
_entity_poly.pdbx_seq_one_letter_code
_entity_poly.pdbx_strand_id
1 'polypeptide(L)'
;QYLLATLKETPSDAVVISHQLMLRAGMIRKLASGLYTWLPMGLKVMRKVEAIVREEMNAAGSLEVLMPSTQPAELWQESGRWEEYGPELLRFKDRHGRDFCAGPTHEEVITDLMRNELSSYKQLPLNLYQIQTKFRDEIRPRFGLMRGREFIMKDAYSFHPDQASLQITYDRMHTAYCNVFTRLGLKFRPVEADNGSIGGAGSHEFHVLAESGEDDIVFSNGSDYAANIEKAEAVPRENSRPAPAEELRLVDTPDTKTIAALVEKFNLPIEKTIKTLIVHAEEAGKLIALVIRGDHELNEIKAAQQPGVASPLVMASDAELRDAIGAGAGSLGPLKDRKSTRLNSSHNS
;
A
#
# COMPACT_ATOMS: atom_id res chain seq x y z
N GLN A 1 14.19 24.90 -33.91
CA GLN A 1 13.82 25.62 -32.69
C GLN A 1 13.38 24.62 -31.61
N TYR A 2 13.86 24.77 -30.38
CA TYR A 2 13.58 23.85 -29.26
C TYR A 2 12.67 24.57 -28.23
N LEU A 3 11.60 23.91 -27.78
CA LEU A 3 10.72 24.45 -26.75
C LEU A 3 11.39 24.34 -25.36
N LEU A 4 11.97 25.45 -24.91
CA LEU A 4 12.46 25.63 -23.54
C LEU A 4 11.41 26.40 -22.75
N ALA A 5 10.70 25.68 -21.89
CA ALA A 5 9.57 26.26 -21.13
C ALA A 5 9.92 26.36 -19.62
N THR A 6 11.06 26.97 -19.30
CA THR A 6 11.51 27.17 -17.92
C THR A 6 10.66 28.24 -17.22
N LEU A 7 10.50 28.12 -15.90
CA LEU A 7 9.81 29.09 -15.05
C LEU A 7 10.79 29.71 -14.06
N LYS A 8 10.69 31.03 -13.86
CA LYS A 8 11.48 31.73 -12.84
C LYS A 8 10.99 31.45 -11.44
N GLU A 9 9.70 31.41 -11.28
CA GLU A 9 9.04 31.20 -9.98
C GLU A 9 8.51 29.79 -9.84
N THR A 10 8.40 29.33 -8.61
CA THR A 10 7.79 28.05 -8.29
C THR A 10 6.27 28.21 -8.20
N PRO A 11 5.48 27.41 -8.92
CA PRO A 11 4.03 27.39 -8.74
C PRO A 11 3.64 27.08 -7.29
N SER A 12 2.65 27.79 -6.78
CA SER A 12 2.22 27.71 -5.37
C SER A 12 1.66 26.35 -4.96
N ASP A 13 1.18 25.57 -5.92
CA ASP A 13 0.63 24.22 -5.70
C ASP A 13 1.71 23.11 -5.71
N ALA A 14 2.97 23.47 -5.98
CA ALA A 14 4.09 22.53 -5.94
C ALA A 14 4.76 22.55 -4.55
N VAL A 15 4.41 21.55 -3.72
CA VAL A 15 4.90 21.43 -2.35
C VAL A 15 6.27 20.76 -2.27
N VAL A 16 6.45 19.59 -2.92
CA VAL A 16 7.70 18.82 -2.86
C VAL A 16 8.72 19.31 -3.88
N ILE A 17 9.99 19.22 -3.52
CA ILE A 17 11.10 19.75 -4.32
C ILE A 17 11.18 19.14 -5.73
N SER A 18 10.91 17.85 -5.88
CA SER A 18 10.91 17.17 -7.19
C SER A 18 9.87 17.77 -8.14
N HIS A 19 8.64 18.02 -7.65
CA HIS A 19 7.58 18.66 -8.43
C HIS A 19 7.96 20.11 -8.82
N GLN A 20 8.50 20.87 -7.87
CA GLN A 20 8.97 22.24 -8.10
C GLN A 20 10.03 22.29 -9.20
N LEU A 21 11.04 21.44 -9.11
CA LEU A 21 12.15 21.42 -10.07
C LEU A 21 11.69 20.96 -11.46
N MET A 22 10.83 19.97 -11.56
CA MET A 22 10.31 19.51 -12.85
C MET A 22 9.49 20.59 -13.57
N LEU A 23 8.65 21.33 -12.83
CA LEU A 23 7.88 22.45 -13.39
C LEU A 23 8.82 23.59 -13.82
N ARG A 24 9.76 23.98 -12.95
CA ARG A 24 10.70 25.08 -13.24
C ARG A 24 11.65 24.77 -14.38
N ALA A 25 12.13 23.54 -14.46
CA ALA A 25 12.99 23.10 -15.56
C ALA A 25 12.24 22.94 -16.90
N GLY A 26 10.92 23.12 -16.92
CA GLY A 26 10.14 22.91 -18.13
C GLY A 26 10.10 21.45 -18.60
N MET A 27 10.10 20.52 -17.67
CA MET A 27 9.98 19.10 -17.96
C MET A 27 8.54 18.64 -18.08
N ILE A 28 7.65 19.22 -17.29
CA ILE A 28 6.22 18.89 -17.27
C ILE A 28 5.36 20.17 -17.19
N ARG A 29 4.07 20.00 -17.55
CA ARG A 29 3.02 20.99 -17.31
C ARG A 29 1.77 20.27 -16.83
N LYS A 30 1.15 20.84 -15.81
CA LYS A 30 -0.13 20.34 -15.29
C LYS A 30 -1.24 20.64 -16.29
N LEU A 31 -1.99 19.63 -16.67
CA LEU A 31 -3.20 19.73 -17.47
C LEU A 31 -4.43 19.83 -16.55
N ALA A 32 -4.52 18.89 -15.62
CA ALA A 32 -5.54 18.83 -14.58
C ALA A 32 -4.93 18.21 -13.31
N SER A 33 -5.71 18.06 -12.24
CA SER A 33 -5.26 17.40 -11.02
C SER A 33 -4.80 15.96 -11.33
N GLY A 34 -3.52 15.68 -11.06
CA GLY A 34 -2.91 14.36 -11.33
C GLY A 34 -2.66 14.03 -12.80
N LEU A 35 -2.85 14.98 -13.72
CA LEU A 35 -2.59 14.81 -15.15
C LEU A 35 -1.55 15.81 -15.64
N TYR A 36 -0.49 15.33 -16.26
CA TYR A 36 0.64 16.13 -16.69
C TYR A 36 1.04 15.87 -18.14
N THR A 37 1.32 16.94 -18.86
CA THR A 37 1.96 16.89 -20.17
C THR A 37 3.48 16.83 -20.00
N TRP A 38 4.12 15.85 -20.58
CA TRP A 38 5.57 15.78 -20.67
C TRP A 38 6.07 16.69 -21.79
N LEU A 39 6.91 17.67 -21.44
CA LEU A 39 7.53 18.56 -22.40
C LEU A 39 8.81 17.91 -22.98
N PRO A 40 9.42 18.45 -24.07
CA PRO A 40 10.50 17.81 -24.77
C PRO A 40 11.70 17.42 -23.89
N MET A 41 12.05 18.23 -22.89
CA MET A 41 13.14 17.92 -21.97
C MET A 41 12.75 16.78 -21.01
N GLY A 42 11.56 16.85 -20.42
CA GLY A 42 11.05 15.79 -19.53
C GLY A 42 10.93 14.46 -20.25
N LEU A 43 10.41 14.48 -21.48
CA LEU A 43 10.28 13.27 -22.31
C LEU A 43 11.65 12.64 -22.63
N LYS A 44 12.68 13.44 -22.87
CA LYS A 44 14.05 12.93 -23.07
C LYS A 44 14.59 12.22 -21.83
N VAL A 45 14.33 12.78 -20.64
CA VAL A 45 14.74 12.14 -19.38
C VAL A 45 13.97 10.85 -19.16
N MET A 46 12.65 10.87 -19.34
CA MET A 46 11.80 9.68 -19.21
C MET A 46 12.26 8.55 -20.12
N ARG A 47 12.55 8.83 -21.40
CA ARG A 47 13.04 7.83 -22.35
C ARG A 47 14.40 7.24 -21.98
N LYS A 48 15.26 8.01 -21.30
CA LYS A 48 16.52 7.46 -20.76
C LYS A 48 16.25 6.49 -19.60
N VAL A 49 15.30 6.82 -18.73
CA VAL A 49 14.86 5.91 -17.66
C VAL A 49 14.24 4.65 -18.26
N GLU A 50 13.33 4.78 -19.23
CA GLU A 50 12.75 3.65 -19.95
C GLU A 50 13.81 2.75 -20.59
N ALA A 51 14.85 3.33 -21.21
CA ALA A 51 15.92 2.56 -21.83
C ALA A 51 16.66 1.71 -20.77
N ILE A 52 17.01 2.28 -19.63
CA ILE A 52 17.65 1.54 -18.53
C ILE A 52 16.77 0.40 -18.04
N VAL A 53 15.49 0.69 -17.81
CA VAL A 53 14.52 -0.34 -17.36
C VAL A 53 14.40 -1.46 -18.40
N ARG A 54 14.26 -1.11 -19.68
CA ARG A 54 14.13 -2.08 -20.77
C ARG A 54 15.38 -2.98 -20.90
N GLU A 55 16.55 -2.40 -20.79
CA GLU A 55 17.81 -3.15 -20.85
C GLU A 55 17.91 -4.17 -19.69
N GLU A 56 17.57 -3.77 -18.47
CA GLU A 56 17.61 -4.67 -17.30
C GLU A 56 16.52 -5.76 -17.36
N MET A 57 15.32 -5.43 -17.85
CA MET A 57 14.28 -6.44 -18.07
C MET A 57 14.67 -7.47 -19.12
N ASN A 58 15.25 -7.02 -20.24
CA ASN A 58 15.75 -7.91 -21.30
C ASN A 58 16.90 -8.77 -20.79
N ALA A 59 17.84 -8.20 -20.02
CA ALA A 59 18.94 -8.94 -19.40
C ALA A 59 18.47 -10.00 -18.39
N ALA A 60 17.34 -9.75 -17.71
CA ALA A 60 16.70 -10.72 -16.83
C ALA A 60 15.97 -11.84 -17.60
N GLY A 61 15.92 -11.78 -18.94
CA GLY A 61 15.22 -12.74 -19.79
C GLY A 61 13.73 -12.50 -19.94
N SER A 62 13.24 -11.31 -19.59
CA SER A 62 11.84 -10.92 -19.80
C SER A 62 11.62 -10.50 -21.27
N LEU A 63 10.43 -10.80 -21.80
CA LEU A 63 10.04 -10.45 -23.18
C LEU A 63 9.08 -9.25 -23.16
N GLU A 64 9.35 -8.25 -23.98
CA GLU A 64 8.49 -7.06 -24.06
C GLU A 64 7.21 -7.35 -24.86
N VAL A 65 6.07 -6.94 -24.30
CA VAL A 65 4.75 -6.94 -24.93
C VAL A 65 4.14 -5.56 -24.80
N LEU A 66 3.07 -5.27 -25.54
CA LEU A 66 2.28 -4.05 -25.38
C LEU A 66 0.81 -4.42 -25.43
N MET A 67 0.14 -4.28 -24.31
CA MET A 67 -1.27 -4.63 -24.14
C MET A 67 -2.15 -3.37 -24.21
N PRO A 68 -3.45 -3.50 -24.57
CA PRO A 68 -4.38 -2.38 -24.57
C PRO A 68 -4.50 -1.72 -23.20
N SER A 69 -4.56 -0.38 -23.15
CA SER A 69 -4.82 0.36 -21.92
C SER A 69 -6.31 0.37 -21.53
N THR A 70 -7.19 0.24 -22.54
CA THR A 70 -8.64 0.10 -22.32
C THR A 70 -9.00 -1.37 -22.27
N GLN A 71 -9.69 -1.77 -21.22
CA GLN A 71 -9.93 -3.18 -20.91
C GLN A 71 -11.42 -3.47 -20.76
N PRO A 72 -11.92 -4.61 -21.29
CA PRO A 72 -13.31 -5.01 -21.16
C PRO A 72 -13.63 -5.42 -19.73
N ALA A 73 -14.84 -5.10 -19.26
CA ALA A 73 -15.29 -5.38 -17.91
C ALA A 73 -15.35 -6.88 -17.58
N GLU A 74 -15.57 -7.72 -18.59
CA GLU A 74 -15.74 -9.17 -18.41
C GLU A 74 -14.52 -9.82 -17.74
N LEU A 75 -13.30 -9.38 -18.08
CA LEU A 75 -12.07 -9.90 -17.46
C LEU A 75 -11.99 -9.54 -15.96
N TRP A 76 -12.38 -8.34 -15.63
CA TRP A 76 -12.41 -7.84 -14.25
C TRP A 76 -13.54 -8.46 -13.42
N GLN A 77 -14.67 -8.75 -14.06
CA GLN A 77 -15.79 -9.47 -13.43
C GLN A 77 -15.41 -10.93 -13.16
N GLU A 78 -14.70 -11.59 -14.07
CA GLU A 78 -14.22 -12.96 -13.89
C GLU A 78 -13.26 -13.08 -12.69
N SER A 79 -12.36 -12.11 -12.49
CA SER A 79 -11.45 -12.07 -11.33
C SER A 79 -12.13 -11.63 -10.03
N GLY A 80 -13.35 -11.10 -10.09
CA GLY A 80 -14.05 -10.46 -8.95
C GLY A 80 -13.59 -9.03 -8.67
N ARG A 81 -12.50 -8.57 -9.29
CA ARG A 81 -11.89 -7.27 -9.02
C ARG A 81 -12.68 -6.09 -9.59
N TRP A 82 -13.69 -6.33 -10.44
CA TRP A 82 -14.55 -5.25 -10.92
C TRP A 82 -15.21 -4.47 -9.78
N GLU A 83 -15.67 -5.15 -8.72
CA GLU A 83 -16.25 -4.51 -7.56
C GLU A 83 -15.20 -4.22 -6.48
N GLU A 84 -14.30 -5.17 -6.24
CA GLU A 84 -13.30 -5.12 -5.17
C GLU A 84 -12.30 -3.96 -5.34
N TYR A 85 -11.92 -3.61 -6.59
CA TYR A 85 -10.97 -2.52 -6.85
C TYR A 85 -11.50 -1.15 -6.42
N GLY A 86 -12.80 -1.02 -6.28
CA GLY A 86 -13.43 0.19 -5.77
C GLY A 86 -13.45 1.36 -6.77
N PRO A 87 -13.54 2.60 -6.24
CA PRO A 87 -13.75 3.80 -7.07
C PRO A 87 -12.53 4.24 -7.86
N GLU A 88 -11.33 3.75 -7.56
CA GLU A 88 -10.12 4.06 -8.35
C GLU A 88 -10.13 3.44 -9.74
N LEU A 89 -10.96 2.42 -9.97
CA LEU A 89 -11.18 1.86 -11.29
C LEU A 89 -12.11 2.77 -12.10
N LEU A 90 -11.57 3.54 -13.03
CA LEU A 90 -12.36 4.40 -13.91
C LEU A 90 -13.12 3.56 -14.92
N ARG A 91 -14.44 3.43 -14.72
CA ARG A 91 -15.36 2.66 -15.55
C ARG A 91 -16.09 3.56 -16.53
N PHE A 92 -16.32 3.06 -17.73
CA PHE A 92 -17.09 3.77 -18.77
C PHE A 92 -17.75 2.78 -19.73
N LYS A 93 -18.63 3.28 -20.57
CA LYS A 93 -19.28 2.48 -21.62
C LYS A 93 -18.79 2.89 -22.99
N ASP A 94 -18.64 1.90 -23.86
CA ASP A 94 -18.43 2.17 -25.29
C ASP A 94 -19.74 2.63 -25.96
N ARG A 95 -19.64 3.00 -27.23
CA ARG A 95 -20.84 3.44 -28.02
C ARG A 95 -21.92 2.37 -28.18
N HIS A 96 -21.63 1.12 -27.91
CA HIS A 96 -22.58 0.00 -27.95
C HIS A 96 -23.13 -0.34 -26.54
N GLY A 97 -22.79 0.44 -25.52
CA GLY A 97 -23.25 0.26 -24.15
C GLY A 97 -22.51 -0.82 -23.36
N ARG A 98 -21.41 -1.36 -23.90
CA ARG A 98 -20.58 -2.36 -23.19
C ARG A 98 -19.69 -1.68 -22.17
N ASP A 99 -19.52 -2.32 -21.01
CA ASP A 99 -18.70 -1.82 -19.92
C ASP A 99 -17.22 -2.05 -20.19
N PHE A 100 -16.40 -1.02 -19.91
CA PHE A 100 -14.96 -1.01 -20.01
C PHE A 100 -14.37 -0.25 -18.83
N CYS A 101 -13.06 -0.39 -18.63
CA CYS A 101 -12.30 0.46 -17.72
C CYS A 101 -11.00 0.96 -18.37
N ALA A 102 -10.51 2.08 -17.85
CA ALA A 102 -9.13 2.50 -18.08
C ALA A 102 -8.22 1.67 -17.17
N GLY A 103 -7.30 0.92 -17.75
CA GLY A 103 -6.51 -0.08 -17.04
C GLY A 103 -5.60 0.51 -15.96
N PRO A 104 -5.85 0.23 -14.69
CA PRO A 104 -4.95 0.60 -13.59
C PRO A 104 -3.77 -0.38 -13.47
N THR A 105 -3.94 -1.58 -14.00
CA THR A 105 -2.99 -2.70 -14.03
C THR A 105 -3.43 -3.69 -15.13
N HIS A 106 -2.68 -4.77 -15.36
CA HIS A 106 -2.95 -5.67 -16.50
C HIS A 106 -2.93 -7.17 -16.14
N GLU A 107 -3.11 -7.54 -14.88
CA GLU A 107 -3.15 -8.96 -14.47
C GLU A 107 -4.23 -9.73 -15.22
N GLU A 108 -5.41 -9.16 -15.38
CA GLU A 108 -6.53 -9.76 -16.09
C GLU A 108 -6.21 -9.99 -17.57
N VAL A 109 -5.64 -8.96 -18.21
CA VAL A 109 -5.34 -9.01 -19.65
C VAL A 109 -4.23 -10.01 -19.95
N ILE A 110 -3.14 -10.00 -19.17
CA ILE A 110 -2.02 -10.92 -19.40
C ILE A 110 -2.41 -12.37 -19.07
N THR A 111 -3.27 -12.57 -18.08
CA THR A 111 -3.79 -13.90 -17.74
C THR A 111 -4.66 -14.45 -18.86
N ASP A 112 -5.54 -13.64 -19.42
CA ASP A 112 -6.35 -14.02 -20.58
C ASP A 112 -5.48 -14.34 -21.80
N LEU A 113 -4.47 -13.50 -22.09
CA LEU A 113 -3.50 -13.77 -23.15
C LEU A 113 -2.83 -15.13 -22.96
N MET A 114 -2.30 -15.40 -21.76
CA MET A 114 -1.60 -16.66 -21.48
C MET A 114 -2.53 -17.87 -21.49
N ARG A 115 -3.78 -17.73 -21.04
CA ARG A 115 -4.80 -18.79 -21.14
C ARG A 115 -4.99 -19.25 -22.59
N ASN A 116 -4.91 -18.34 -23.54
CA ASN A 116 -5.14 -18.62 -24.93
C ASN A 116 -3.87 -19.06 -25.70
N GLU A 117 -2.69 -18.62 -25.27
CA GLU A 117 -1.42 -18.87 -25.97
C GLU A 117 -0.65 -20.09 -25.40
N LEU A 118 -0.83 -20.43 -24.12
CA LEU A 118 -0.14 -21.57 -23.51
C LEU A 118 -0.86 -22.88 -23.86
N SER A 119 -0.22 -23.70 -24.66
CA SER A 119 -0.72 -25.03 -25.04
C SER A 119 0.03 -26.18 -24.35
N SER A 120 1.16 -25.89 -23.70
CA SER A 120 1.97 -26.90 -23.02
C SER A 120 2.76 -26.29 -21.86
N TYR A 121 2.86 -27.03 -20.73
CA TYR A 121 3.72 -26.66 -19.60
C TYR A 121 5.20 -26.52 -19.99
N LYS A 122 5.63 -27.11 -21.10
CA LYS A 122 6.99 -26.99 -21.64
C LYS A 122 7.32 -25.59 -22.14
N GLN A 123 6.33 -24.75 -22.33
CA GLN A 123 6.50 -23.34 -22.68
C GLN A 123 6.85 -22.47 -21.45
N LEU A 124 6.73 -23.03 -20.25
CA LEU A 124 7.06 -22.37 -18.98
C LEU A 124 8.51 -22.65 -18.55
N PRO A 125 9.16 -21.75 -17.80
CA PRO A 125 8.63 -20.46 -17.35
C PRO A 125 8.62 -19.39 -18.44
N LEU A 126 7.67 -18.46 -18.35
CA LEU A 126 7.62 -17.26 -19.17
C LEU A 126 7.62 -16.03 -18.25
N ASN A 127 8.35 -14.99 -18.64
CA ASN A 127 8.33 -13.69 -18.00
C ASN A 127 8.14 -12.62 -19.06
N LEU A 128 7.05 -11.87 -18.94
CA LEU A 128 6.63 -10.86 -19.89
C LEU A 128 6.56 -9.50 -19.20
N TYR A 129 6.91 -8.42 -19.89
CA TYR A 129 6.78 -7.08 -19.34
C TYR A 129 6.29 -6.10 -20.40
N GLN A 130 5.78 -4.98 -19.92
CA GLN A 130 5.46 -3.82 -20.76
C GLN A 130 5.88 -2.52 -20.06
N ILE A 131 6.00 -1.46 -20.86
CA ILE A 131 6.07 -0.08 -20.40
C ILE A 131 4.86 0.62 -20.99
N GLN A 132 3.86 0.90 -20.18
CA GLN A 132 2.53 1.31 -20.62
C GLN A 132 1.93 2.35 -19.68
N THR A 133 1.10 3.23 -20.23
CA THR A 133 0.28 4.16 -19.47
C THR A 133 -0.76 3.42 -18.65
N LYS A 134 -0.91 3.82 -17.39
CA LYS A 134 -1.94 3.37 -16.47
C LYS A 134 -2.78 4.55 -16.04
N PHE A 135 -4.02 4.25 -15.67
CA PHE A 135 -4.92 5.24 -15.10
C PHE A 135 -5.53 4.71 -13.79
N ARG A 136 -5.40 5.50 -12.72
CA ARG A 136 -6.07 5.28 -11.43
C ARG A 136 -6.81 6.54 -11.04
N ASP A 137 -8.09 6.45 -10.76
CA ASP A 137 -8.91 7.61 -10.39
C ASP A 137 -8.66 8.02 -8.92
N GLU A 138 -7.40 8.37 -8.67
CA GLU A 138 -6.91 8.79 -7.35
C GLU A 138 -7.69 10.00 -6.84
N ILE A 139 -8.27 9.86 -5.65
CA ILE A 139 -9.13 10.88 -5.04
C ILE A 139 -8.34 12.13 -4.62
N ARG A 140 -7.06 11.97 -4.26
CA ARG A 140 -6.18 13.05 -3.77
C ARG A 140 -4.82 13.05 -4.47
N PRO A 141 -4.76 13.37 -5.76
CA PRO A 141 -3.48 13.48 -6.47
C PRO A 141 -2.60 14.55 -5.81
N ARG A 142 -1.33 14.21 -5.56
CA ARG A 142 -0.39 15.09 -4.88
C ARG A 142 1.05 14.79 -5.30
N PHE A 143 1.97 15.66 -4.92
CA PHE A 143 3.41 15.51 -5.17
C PHE A 143 3.80 15.38 -6.65
N GLY A 144 3.06 16.05 -7.54
CA GLY A 144 3.33 16.04 -8.98
C GLY A 144 3.14 14.65 -9.59
N LEU A 145 4.20 14.11 -10.20
CA LEU A 145 4.16 12.80 -10.84
C LEU A 145 4.17 11.63 -9.86
N MET A 146 4.54 11.84 -8.60
CA MET A 146 4.65 10.74 -7.62
C MET A 146 3.30 10.10 -7.30
N ARG A 147 2.22 10.90 -7.26
CA ARG A 147 0.86 10.41 -7.04
C ARG A 147 -0.11 11.07 -8.01
N GLY A 148 0.07 10.74 -9.28
CA GLY A 148 -0.79 11.19 -10.38
C GLY A 148 -1.93 10.22 -10.64
N ARG A 149 -2.85 10.61 -11.54
CA ARG A 149 -3.96 9.76 -12.02
C ARG A 149 -3.58 8.99 -13.27
N GLU A 150 -2.81 9.61 -14.17
CA GLU A 150 -2.26 8.96 -15.36
C GLU A 150 -0.74 8.96 -15.27
N PHE A 151 -0.13 7.80 -15.41
CA PHE A 151 1.30 7.61 -15.28
C PHE A 151 1.80 6.43 -16.11
N ILE A 152 3.10 6.41 -16.39
CA ILE A 152 3.74 5.31 -17.11
C ILE A 152 4.32 4.34 -16.09
N MET A 153 3.99 3.06 -16.25
CA MET A 153 4.46 1.96 -15.41
C MET A 153 5.21 0.94 -16.27
N LYS A 154 6.31 0.43 -15.75
CA LYS A 154 6.80 -0.87 -16.16
C LYS A 154 6.15 -1.91 -15.26
N ASP A 155 5.38 -2.79 -15.84
CA ASP A 155 4.79 -3.96 -15.18
C ASP A 155 5.29 -5.24 -15.85
N ALA A 156 5.56 -6.25 -15.04
CA ALA A 156 6.05 -7.56 -15.48
C ALA A 156 5.26 -8.68 -14.81
N TYR A 157 5.02 -9.74 -15.55
CA TYR A 157 4.20 -10.87 -15.18
C TYR A 157 4.90 -12.16 -15.56
N SER A 158 4.98 -13.11 -14.62
CA SER A 158 5.65 -14.36 -14.88
C SER A 158 4.74 -15.56 -14.59
N PHE A 159 4.92 -16.61 -15.37
CA PHE A 159 4.11 -17.82 -15.33
C PHE A 159 5.04 -19.03 -15.16
N HIS A 160 4.72 -19.91 -14.22
CA HIS A 160 5.62 -20.96 -13.74
C HIS A 160 4.89 -22.29 -13.59
N PRO A 161 5.59 -23.43 -13.77
CA PRO A 161 5.02 -24.75 -13.49
C PRO A 161 4.97 -25.05 -11.98
N ASP A 162 5.82 -24.41 -11.17
CA ASP A 162 5.94 -24.65 -9.74
C ASP A 162 6.57 -23.46 -8.99
N GLN A 163 6.53 -23.51 -7.67
CA GLN A 163 7.05 -22.48 -6.79
C GLN A 163 8.58 -22.31 -6.90
N ALA A 164 9.33 -23.37 -7.14
CA ALA A 164 10.79 -23.29 -7.26
C ALA A 164 11.18 -22.47 -8.51
N SER A 165 10.50 -22.71 -9.62
CA SER A 165 10.67 -21.92 -10.84
C SER A 165 10.29 -20.45 -10.65
N LEU A 166 9.21 -20.18 -9.91
CA LEU A 166 8.80 -18.81 -9.57
C LEU A 166 9.89 -18.11 -8.78
N GLN A 167 10.44 -18.76 -7.74
CA GLN A 167 11.46 -18.16 -6.89
C GLN A 167 12.72 -17.77 -7.68
N ILE A 168 13.16 -18.59 -8.62
CA ILE A 168 14.29 -18.28 -9.49
C ILE A 168 14.03 -16.99 -10.30
N THR A 169 12.85 -16.85 -10.83
CA THR A 169 12.48 -15.62 -11.59
C THR A 169 12.35 -14.42 -10.67
N TYR A 170 11.77 -14.60 -9.48
CA TYR A 170 11.67 -13.56 -8.47
C TYR A 170 13.06 -12.99 -8.09
N ASP A 171 14.02 -13.85 -7.82
CA ASP A 171 15.40 -13.48 -7.47
C ASP A 171 16.10 -12.74 -8.64
N ARG A 172 15.86 -13.16 -9.88
CA ARG A 172 16.34 -12.45 -11.08
C ARG A 172 15.74 -11.07 -11.21
N MET A 173 14.43 -10.95 -10.97
CA MET A 173 13.73 -9.66 -11.00
C MET A 173 14.20 -8.74 -9.89
N HIS A 174 14.42 -9.28 -8.68
CA HIS A 174 15.02 -8.53 -7.58
C HIS A 174 16.38 -7.95 -7.97
N THR A 175 17.24 -8.76 -8.57
CA THR A 175 18.55 -8.31 -9.07
C THR A 175 18.41 -7.25 -10.16
N ALA A 176 17.50 -7.44 -11.10
CA ALA A 176 17.25 -6.47 -12.17
C ALA A 176 16.79 -5.10 -11.62
N TYR A 177 15.92 -5.09 -10.61
CA TYR A 177 15.51 -3.85 -9.95
C TYR A 177 16.65 -3.18 -9.20
N CYS A 178 17.48 -3.93 -8.48
CA CYS A 178 18.70 -3.38 -7.89
C CYS A 178 19.58 -2.69 -8.93
N ASN A 179 19.77 -3.31 -10.09
CA ASN A 179 20.53 -2.73 -11.20
C ASN A 179 19.90 -1.45 -11.74
N VAL A 180 18.57 -1.45 -11.96
CA VAL A 180 17.83 -0.25 -12.41
C VAL A 180 18.10 0.93 -11.48
N PHE A 181 17.87 0.76 -10.18
CA PHE A 181 18.05 1.85 -9.21
C PHE A 181 19.51 2.28 -9.07
N THR A 182 20.45 1.33 -9.14
CA THR A 182 21.90 1.62 -9.14
C THR A 182 22.32 2.43 -10.37
N ARG A 183 21.87 2.04 -11.56
CA ARG A 183 22.16 2.74 -12.82
C ARG A 183 21.54 4.14 -12.88
N LEU A 184 20.41 4.33 -12.18
CA LEU A 184 19.79 5.65 -12.00
C LEU A 184 20.52 6.51 -10.96
N GLY A 185 21.53 5.98 -10.25
CA GLY A 185 22.30 6.68 -9.22
C GLY A 185 21.52 6.94 -7.94
N LEU A 186 20.49 6.17 -7.67
CA LEU A 186 19.61 6.34 -6.51
C LEU A 186 20.13 5.57 -5.30
N LYS A 187 19.99 6.15 -4.11
CA LYS A 187 20.14 5.42 -2.83
C LYS A 187 18.80 4.76 -2.51
N PHE A 188 18.80 3.47 -2.41
CA PHE A 188 17.58 2.70 -2.21
C PHE A 188 17.77 1.54 -1.24
N ARG A 189 16.66 1.01 -0.74
CA ARG A 189 16.59 -0.22 0.06
C ARG A 189 15.45 -1.08 -0.45
N PRO A 190 15.69 -2.35 -0.79
CA PRO A 190 14.64 -3.36 -0.84
C PRO A 190 14.15 -3.61 0.58
N VAL A 191 12.84 -3.59 0.80
CA VAL A 191 12.21 -3.83 2.10
C VAL A 191 11.10 -4.85 1.95
N GLU A 192 10.88 -5.66 2.96
CA GLU A 192 9.70 -6.52 3.03
C GLU A 192 8.45 -5.66 3.15
N ALA A 193 7.46 -5.99 2.32
CA ALA A 193 6.21 -5.25 2.22
C ALA A 193 5.00 -6.17 2.34
N ASP A 194 3.84 -5.58 2.60
CA ASP A 194 2.56 -6.29 2.52
C ASP A 194 2.16 -6.53 1.06
N ASN A 195 1.47 -7.65 0.81
CA ASN A 195 1.04 -8.00 -0.55
C ASN A 195 -0.21 -7.22 -1.00
N GLY A 196 -0.89 -6.53 -0.10
CA GLY A 196 -2.10 -5.78 -0.37
C GLY A 196 -3.22 -6.64 -1.00
N SER A 197 -4.06 -6.00 -1.81
CA SER A 197 -5.18 -6.65 -2.51
C SER A 197 -4.77 -7.62 -3.62
N ILE A 198 -3.48 -7.65 -4.00
CA ILE A 198 -2.97 -8.60 -5.01
C ILE A 198 -2.81 -10.00 -4.41
N GLY A 199 -2.59 -10.09 -3.10
CA GLY A 199 -2.37 -11.35 -2.40
C GLY A 199 -0.98 -11.95 -2.66
N GLY A 200 -0.75 -13.18 -2.18
CA GLY A 200 0.52 -13.90 -2.35
C GLY A 200 1.30 -14.06 -1.05
N ALA A 201 2.47 -14.73 -1.10
CA ALA A 201 3.23 -15.17 0.07
C ALA A 201 4.58 -14.43 0.24
N GLY A 202 4.74 -13.25 -0.26
CA GLY A 202 5.97 -12.46 -0.09
C GLY A 202 6.04 -11.32 -1.09
N SER A 203 6.43 -10.16 -0.61
CA SER A 203 6.58 -8.96 -1.42
C SER A 203 7.78 -8.15 -0.96
N HIS A 204 8.42 -7.46 -1.91
CA HIS A 204 9.44 -6.46 -1.61
C HIS A 204 9.10 -5.15 -2.33
N GLU A 205 9.36 -4.06 -1.65
CA GLU A 205 9.32 -2.72 -2.20
C GLU A 205 10.74 -2.15 -2.28
N PHE A 206 11.04 -1.45 -3.35
CA PHE A 206 12.33 -0.78 -3.52
C PHE A 206 12.16 0.70 -3.19
N HIS A 207 12.43 1.06 -1.94
CA HIS A 207 12.31 2.43 -1.47
C HIS A 207 13.55 3.25 -1.79
N VAL A 208 13.35 4.36 -2.49
CA VAL A 208 14.36 5.42 -2.62
C VAL A 208 14.36 6.23 -1.33
N LEU A 209 15.53 6.35 -0.68
CA LEU A 209 15.65 7.05 0.58
C LEU A 209 15.58 8.55 0.36
N ALA A 210 14.55 9.19 0.87
CA ALA A 210 14.30 10.63 0.80
C ALA A 210 13.54 11.13 2.03
N GLU A 211 13.87 12.34 2.49
CA GLU A 211 13.17 12.96 3.63
C GLU A 211 11.72 13.35 3.30
N SER A 212 11.38 13.47 2.04
CA SER A 212 10.05 13.81 1.53
C SER A 212 9.24 12.60 1.06
N GLY A 213 9.54 11.40 1.54
CA GLY A 213 8.80 10.18 1.23
C GLY A 213 7.41 10.17 1.86
N GLU A 214 6.54 9.28 1.37
CA GLU A 214 5.21 9.03 1.97
C GLU A 214 5.26 7.93 3.03
N ASP A 215 6.16 6.95 2.86
CA ASP A 215 6.24 5.77 3.72
C ASP A 215 7.51 5.80 4.58
N ASP A 216 7.36 5.39 5.82
CA ASP A 216 8.47 5.16 6.72
C ASP A 216 8.97 3.72 6.61
N ILE A 217 10.29 3.55 6.52
CA ILE A 217 10.93 2.24 6.53
C ILE A 217 11.84 2.09 7.75
N VAL A 218 11.90 0.88 8.26
CA VAL A 218 12.80 0.48 9.35
C VAL A 218 13.89 -0.41 8.77
N PHE A 219 15.15 -0.09 9.06
CA PHE A 219 16.26 -0.93 8.61
C PHE A 219 17.37 -1.00 9.65
N SER A 220 18.12 -2.10 9.63
CA SER A 220 19.28 -2.30 10.49
C SER A 220 20.54 -1.74 9.88
N ASN A 221 21.41 -1.17 10.72
CA ASN A 221 22.77 -0.81 10.31
C ASN A 221 23.77 -1.98 10.43
N GLY A 222 23.37 -3.07 11.10
CA GLY A 222 24.23 -4.22 11.38
C GLY A 222 23.82 -5.53 10.73
N SER A 223 22.70 -5.51 9.98
CA SER A 223 22.19 -6.67 9.24
C SER A 223 21.45 -6.24 7.99
N ASP A 224 21.02 -7.21 7.16
CA ASP A 224 20.25 -6.95 5.93
C ASP A 224 18.75 -6.71 6.20
N TYR A 225 18.33 -6.68 7.48
CA TYR A 225 16.93 -6.45 7.82
C TYR A 225 16.47 -5.06 7.37
N ALA A 226 15.41 -5.03 6.58
CA ALA A 226 14.68 -3.83 6.20
C ALA A 226 13.21 -4.17 5.93
N ALA A 227 12.29 -3.38 6.48
CA ALA A 227 10.85 -3.57 6.31
C ALA A 227 10.13 -2.23 6.26
N ASN A 228 9.00 -2.18 5.55
CA ASN A 228 8.04 -1.09 5.70
C ASN A 228 7.53 -1.09 7.16
N ILE A 229 7.28 0.09 7.74
CA ILE A 229 6.83 0.23 9.13
C ILE A 229 5.56 -0.61 9.41
N GLU A 230 4.74 -0.81 8.40
CA GLU A 230 3.53 -1.63 8.48
C GLU A 230 3.82 -3.11 8.77
N LYS A 231 4.97 -3.61 8.31
CA LYS A 231 5.44 -4.99 8.53
C LYS A 231 6.56 -5.12 9.55
N ALA A 232 7.23 -4.02 9.89
CA ALA A 232 8.38 -4.06 10.79
C ALA A 232 8.05 -4.74 12.11
N GLU A 233 8.85 -5.72 12.50
CA GLU A 233 8.70 -6.40 13.78
C GLU A 233 9.24 -5.52 14.91
N ALA A 234 8.49 -5.43 16.01
CA ALA A 234 8.93 -4.78 17.23
C ALA A 234 9.36 -5.83 18.26
N VAL A 235 10.51 -5.62 18.86
CA VAL A 235 10.97 -6.48 19.97
C VAL A 235 10.18 -6.09 21.23
N PRO A 236 9.45 -7.03 21.86
CA PRO A 236 8.76 -6.76 23.11
C PRO A 236 9.76 -6.30 24.18
N ARG A 237 9.41 -5.27 24.93
CA ARG A 237 10.23 -4.89 26.09
C ARG A 237 10.12 -5.98 27.15
N GLU A 238 11.24 -6.57 27.53
CA GLU A 238 11.35 -7.55 28.61
C GLU A 238 11.12 -6.92 30.00
N ASN A 239 10.02 -6.25 30.22
CA ASN A 239 9.71 -5.71 31.53
C ASN A 239 8.57 -6.52 32.14
N SER A 240 8.86 -7.23 33.23
CA SER A 240 7.81 -7.76 34.08
C SER A 240 6.91 -6.61 34.54
N ARG A 241 5.61 -6.76 34.40
CA ARG A 241 4.67 -5.75 34.91
C ARG A 241 4.86 -5.62 36.42
N PRO A 242 5.05 -4.40 36.93
CA PRO A 242 5.08 -4.23 38.38
C PRO A 242 3.74 -4.63 38.99
N ALA A 243 3.75 -5.10 40.23
CA ALA A 243 2.52 -5.37 40.98
C ALA A 243 1.64 -4.11 41.00
N PRO A 244 0.30 -4.24 41.02
CA PRO A 244 -0.59 -3.10 41.18
C PRO A 244 -0.22 -2.30 42.42
N ALA A 245 -0.07 -0.99 42.27
CA ALA A 245 0.25 -0.09 43.40
C ALA A 245 -0.98 0.32 44.21
N GLU A 246 -2.15 0.18 43.67
CA GLU A 246 -3.43 0.55 44.27
C GLU A 246 -4.50 -0.51 43.99
N GLU A 247 -5.56 -0.54 44.81
CA GLU A 247 -6.73 -1.35 44.54
C GLU A 247 -7.51 -0.81 43.34
N LEU A 248 -8.21 -1.72 42.66
CA LEU A 248 -9.06 -1.37 41.52
C LEU A 248 -10.19 -0.45 41.98
N ARG A 249 -10.28 0.74 41.40
CA ARG A 249 -11.34 1.70 41.64
C ARG A 249 -11.97 2.23 40.35
N LEU A 250 -13.24 2.56 40.39
CA LEU A 250 -13.93 3.28 39.31
C LEU A 250 -13.71 4.78 39.52
N VAL A 251 -13.45 5.47 38.41
CA VAL A 251 -13.23 6.91 38.39
C VAL A 251 -14.14 7.53 37.34
N ASP A 252 -14.86 8.59 37.70
CA ASP A 252 -15.74 9.28 36.77
C ASP A 252 -14.92 10.09 35.74
N THR A 253 -15.22 9.85 34.48
CA THR A 253 -14.56 10.50 33.34
C THR A 253 -15.56 11.25 32.44
N PRO A 254 -16.35 12.21 33.00
CA PRO A 254 -17.28 12.98 32.20
C PRO A 254 -16.55 13.75 31.10
N ASP A 255 -17.10 13.70 29.89
CA ASP A 255 -16.59 14.39 28.68
C ASP A 255 -15.14 14.02 28.26
N THR A 256 -14.61 12.92 28.79
CA THR A 256 -13.23 12.48 28.53
C THR A 256 -13.24 11.29 27.58
N LYS A 257 -13.18 11.56 26.26
CA LYS A 257 -13.30 10.53 25.21
C LYS A 257 -11.98 10.17 24.54
N THR A 258 -10.91 10.90 24.79
CA THR A 258 -9.59 10.67 24.18
C THR A 258 -8.53 10.35 25.23
N ILE A 259 -7.50 9.63 24.82
CA ILE A 259 -6.34 9.35 25.69
C ILE A 259 -5.68 10.65 26.15
N ALA A 260 -5.54 11.64 25.28
CA ALA A 260 -4.97 12.94 25.63
C ALA A 260 -5.76 13.64 26.74
N ALA A 261 -7.11 13.68 26.63
CA ALA A 261 -7.95 14.27 27.67
C ALA A 261 -7.89 13.49 29.00
N LEU A 262 -7.75 12.14 28.94
CA LEU A 262 -7.59 11.30 30.11
C LEU A 262 -6.26 11.58 30.83
N VAL A 263 -5.17 11.65 30.06
CA VAL A 263 -3.81 11.95 30.53
C VAL A 263 -3.77 13.32 31.20
N GLU A 264 -4.34 14.34 30.57
CA GLU A 264 -4.39 15.70 31.11
C GLU A 264 -5.22 15.76 32.39
N LYS A 265 -6.43 15.18 32.39
CA LYS A 265 -7.35 15.25 33.53
C LYS A 265 -6.83 14.57 34.79
N PHE A 266 -6.14 13.44 34.66
CA PHE A 266 -5.67 12.64 35.78
C PHE A 266 -4.14 12.72 35.99
N ASN A 267 -3.45 13.52 35.20
CA ASN A 267 -1.99 13.65 35.20
C ASN A 267 -1.28 12.28 35.18
N LEU A 268 -1.73 11.42 34.27
CA LEU A 268 -1.22 10.06 34.11
C LEU A 268 -0.14 10.01 33.03
N PRO A 269 0.92 9.20 33.20
CA PRO A 269 1.80 8.86 32.08
C PRO A 269 1.00 8.15 30.98
N ILE A 270 1.14 8.60 29.73
CA ILE A 270 0.37 8.07 28.60
C ILE A 270 0.57 6.56 28.42
N GLU A 271 1.77 6.06 28.66
CA GLU A 271 2.13 4.63 28.60
C GLU A 271 1.45 3.77 29.67
N LYS A 272 0.80 4.37 30.66
CA LYS A 272 -0.02 3.67 31.67
C LYS A 272 -1.49 3.62 31.29
N THR A 273 -1.87 4.24 30.20
CA THR A 273 -3.24 4.20 29.69
C THR A 273 -3.38 3.11 28.62
N ILE A 274 -4.61 2.68 28.40
CA ILE A 274 -4.96 1.75 27.32
C ILE A 274 -6.13 2.30 26.51
N LYS A 275 -6.19 1.94 25.26
CA LYS A 275 -7.35 2.17 24.38
C LYS A 275 -7.84 0.84 23.83
N THR A 276 -9.16 0.72 23.73
CA THR A 276 -9.84 -0.46 23.22
C THR A 276 -10.52 -0.09 21.91
N LEU A 277 -10.17 -0.81 20.87
CA LEU A 277 -10.73 -0.67 19.53
C LEU A 277 -11.52 -1.94 19.21
N ILE A 278 -12.69 -1.80 18.62
CA ILE A 278 -13.54 -2.94 18.26
C ILE A 278 -13.59 -3.07 16.75
N VAL A 279 -13.27 -4.25 16.27
CA VAL A 279 -13.23 -4.60 14.86
C VAL A 279 -14.10 -5.80 14.55
N HIS A 280 -14.45 -5.97 13.28
CA HIS A 280 -15.17 -7.16 12.83
C HIS A 280 -14.27 -8.41 12.92
N ALA A 281 -14.88 -9.52 13.31
CA ALA A 281 -14.23 -10.83 13.22
C ALA A 281 -14.38 -11.40 11.81
N GLU A 282 -13.51 -12.37 11.46
CA GLU A 282 -13.65 -13.20 10.26
C GLU A 282 -15.01 -13.91 10.22
N GLU A 283 -15.52 -14.33 11.39
CA GLU A 283 -16.86 -14.91 11.51
C GLU A 283 -17.92 -13.81 11.52
N ALA A 284 -18.81 -13.85 10.54
CA ALA A 284 -19.85 -12.84 10.35
C ALA A 284 -20.69 -12.61 11.62
N GLY A 285 -20.92 -11.35 11.95
CA GLY A 285 -21.69 -10.91 13.10
C GLY A 285 -20.96 -10.97 14.45
N LYS A 286 -19.68 -11.36 14.48
CA LYS A 286 -18.84 -11.30 15.68
C LYS A 286 -17.91 -10.07 15.64
N LEU A 287 -17.61 -9.57 16.85
CA LEU A 287 -16.69 -8.46 17.06
C LEU A 287 -15.50 -8.90 17.93
N ILE A 288 -14.35 -8.30 17.69
CA ILE A 288 -13.11 -8.54 18.43
C ILE A 288 -12.64 -7.21 19.04
N ALA A 289 -12.23 -7.26 20.31
CA ALA A 289 -11.63 -6.14 20.99
C ALA A 289 -10.10 -6.19 20.87
N LEU A 290 -9.53 -5.18 20.26
CA LEU A 290 -8.09 -4.93 20.21
C LEU A 290 -7.73 -3.94 21.31
N VAL A 291 -6.90 -4.37 22.26
CA VAL A 291 -6.47 -3.53 23.38
C VAL A 291 -5.01 -3.17 23.20
N ILE A 292 -4.75 -1.88 23.05
CA ILE A 292 -3.39 -1.37 22.84
C ILE A 292 -3.04 -0.31 23.89
N ARG A 293 -1.76 -0.08 24.14
CA ARG A 293 -1.28 0.95 25.04
C ARG A 293 -1.65 2.34 24.51
N GLY A 294 -1.90 3.30 25.37
CA GLY A 294 -2.44 4.60 24.99
C GLY A 294 -1.55 5.44 24.07
N ASP A 295 -0.24 5.26 24.16
CA ASP A 295 0.76 5.91 23.31
C ASP A 295 1.03 5.19 21.99
N HIS A 296 0.41 4.02 21.75
CA HIS A 296 0.53 3.29 20.49
C HIS A 296 -0.62 3.64 19.55
N GLU A 297 -0.34 3.59 18.25
CA GLU A 297 -1.35 3.61 17.20
C GLU A 297 -1.60 2.19 16.69
N LEU A 298 -2.81 1.95 16.16
CA LEU A 298 -3.15 0.67 15.59
C LEU A 298 -2.45 0.52 14.24
N ASN A 299 -1.66 -0.53 14.10
CA ASN A 299 -1.21 -0.98 12.81
C ASN A 299 -2.28 -1.92 12.24
N GLU A 300 -3.06 -1.45 11.25
CA GLU A 300 -4.20 -2.17 10.70
C GLU A 300 -3.80 -3.47 10.00
N ILE A 301 -2.65 -3.49 9.34
CA ILE A 301 -2.12 -4.67 8.64
C ILE A 301 -1.78 -5.77 9.65
N LYS A 302 -1.06 -5.43 10.72
CA LYS A 302 -0.74 -6.38 11.79
C LYS A 302 -1.99 -6.84 12.54
N ALA A 303 -2.95 -5.96 12.71
CA ALA A 303 -4.22 -6.28 13.37
C ALA A 303 -5.05 -7.25 12.52
N ALA A 304 -5.13 -7.05 11.21
CA ALA A 304 -5.82 -7.95 10.28
C ALA A 304 -5.19 -9.36 10.22
N GLN A 305 -3.92 -9.49 10.60
CA GLN A 305 -3.23 -10.80 10.67
C GLN A 305 -3.48 -11.53 12.00
N GLN A 306 -4.14 -10.89 12.99
CA GLN A 306 -4.44 -11.56 14.25
C GLN A 306 -5.53 -12.63 14.06
N PRO A 307 -5.40 -13.78 14.75
CA PRO A 307 -6.36 -14.88 14.59
C PRO A 307 -7.81 -14.44 14.83
N GLY A 308 -8.66 -14.69 13.84
CA GLY A 308 -10.09 -14.43 13.88
C GLY A 308 -10.50 -12.99 13.54
N VAL A 309 -9.58 -12.08 13.27
CA VAL A 309 -9.88 -10.72 12.81
C VAL A 309 -10.16 -10.74 11.30
N ALA A 310 -11.18 -9.98 10.88
CA ALA A 310 -11.50 -9.85 9.46
C ALA A 310 -10.35 -9.19 8.67
N SER A 311 -10.09 -9.71 7.48
CA SER A 311 -9.14 -9.13 6.54
C SER A 311 -9.86 -8.83 5.22
N PRO A 312 -9.87 -7.58 4.77
CA PRO A 312 -9.27 -6.39 5.38
C PRO A 312 -9.91 -6.01 6.72
N LEU A 313 -9.15 -5.25 7.53
CA LEU A 313 -9.64 -4.78 8.83
C LEU A 313 -10.84 -3.86 8.65
N VAL A 314 -11.90 -4.12 9.39
CA VAL A 314 -13.11 -3.29 9.40
C VAL A 314 -13.43 -2.89 10.83
N MET A 315 -13.48 -1.59 11.10
CA MET A 315 -13.86 -1.05 12.39
C MET A 315 -15.36 -1.23 12.61
N ALA A 316 -15.78 -1.61 13.83
CA ALA A 316 -17.20 -1.67 14.18
C ALA A 316 -17.81 -0.26 14.17
N SER A 317 -19.00 -0.14 13.61
CA SER A 317 -19.78 1.10 13.62
C SER A 317 -20.30 1.44 15.01
N ASP A 318 -20.63 2.71 15.23
CA ASP A 318 -21.18 3.17 16.53
C ASP A 318 -22.49 2.49 16.89
N ALA A 319 -23.28 2.09 15.90
CA ALA A 319 -24.52 1.34 16.09
C ALA A 319 -24.25 -0.09 16.60
N GLU A 320 -23.30 -0.79 15.99
CA GLU A 320 -22.88 -2.13 16.41
C GLU A 320 -22.26 -2.11 17.82
N LEU A 321 -21.46 -1.09 18.13
CA LEU A 321 -20.88 -0.92 19.47
C LEU A 321 -21.97 -0.75 20.53
N ARG A 322 -23.00 0.06 20.29
CA ARG A 322 -24.11 0.27 21.22
C ARG A 322 -24.92 -0.98 21.40
N ASP A 323 -25.16 -1.73 20.34
CA ASP A 323 -25.92 -3.00 20.41
C ASP A 323 -25.15 -4.10 21.16
N ALA A 324 -23.88 -4.28 20.83
CA ALA A 324 -23.06 -5.35 21.39
C ALA A 324 -22.54 -5.07 22.82
N ILE A 325 -22.17 -3.81 23.12
CA ILE A 325 -21.44 -3.44 24.34
C ILE A 325 -22.22 -2.46 25.21
N GLY A 326 -23.20 -1.74 24.64
CA GLY A 326 -23.98 -0.71 25.33
C GLY A 326 -23.24 0.63 25.48
N ALA A 327 -22.14 0.83 24.78
CA ALA A 327 -21.35 2.05 24.82
C ALA A 327 -20.90 2.46 23.41
N GLY A 328 -20.72 3.76 23.16
CA GLY A 328 -20.20 4.28 21.91
C GLY A 328 -18.69 4.37 21.88
N ALA A 329 -18.14 4.69 20.68
CA ALA A 329 -16.72 4.91 20.50
C ALA A 329 -16.16 5.98 21.46
N GLY A 330 -14.93 5.79 21.94
CA GLY A 330 -14.26 6.69 22.89
C GLY A 330 -14.57 6.41 24.38
N SER A 331 -15.45 5.44 24.68
CA SER A 331 -15.81 5.05 26.06
C SER A 331 -15.66 3.55 26.30
N LEU A 332 -14.83 2.89 25.51
CA LEU A 332 -14.66 1.44 25.55
C LEU A 332 -13.48 1.06 26.44
N GLY A 333 -13.63 -0.05 27.18
CA GLY A 333 -12.58 -0.60 28.03
C GLY A 333 -12.79 -2.10 28.27
N PRO A 334 -11.74 -2.81 28.70
CA PRO A 334 -11.80 -4.28 28.83
C PRO A 334 -12.58 -4.79 30.05
N LEU A 335 -13.02 -3.93 30.95
CA LEU A 335 -13.51 -4.33 32.28
C LEU A 335 -15.04 -4.47 32.43
N LYS A 336 -15.84 -4.30 31.40
CA LYS A 336 -17.31 -4.36 31.54
C LYS A 336 -18.02 -5.39 30.66
N ASP A 337 -17.26 -6.34 30.14
CA ASP A 337 -17.87 -7.40 29.37
C ASP A 337 -18.43 -8.51 30.27
N ARG A 338 -19.75 -8.60 30.33
CA ARG A 338 -20.45 -9.67 31.04
C ARG A 338 -20.72 -10.93 30.22
N LYS A 339 -20.26 -10.98 28.97
CA LYS A 339 -20.41 -12.14 28.08
C LYS A 339 -19.06 -12.50 27.45
N SER A 340 -18.38 -13.44 28.10
CA SER A 340 -17.32 -14.29 27.57
C SER A 340 -16.43 -13.68 26.48
N THR A 341 -15.56 -12.73 26.83
CA THR A 341 -14.46 -12.33 25.99
C THR A 341 -13.22 -13.10 26.41
N ARG A 342 -12.73 -14.01 25.58
CA ARG A 342 -11.36 -14.51 25.74
C ARG A 342 -10.43 -13.36 25.35
N LEU A 343 -9.83 -12.71 26.33
CA LEU A 343 -8.70 -11.84 26.14
C LEU A 343 -7.50 -12.72 25.71
N ASN A 344 -7.32 -12.90 24.40
CA ASN A 344 -6.05 -13.36 23.90
C ASN A 344 -5.10 -12.18 23.97
N SER A 345 -4.32 -12.10 25.05
CA SER A 345 -3.14 -11.26 25.10
C SER A 345 -2.04 -11.92 24.27
N SER A 346 -2.13 -11.80 22.94
CA SER A 346 -0.95 -12.04 22.11
C SER A 346 -0.03 -10.85 22.31
N HIS A 347 1.03 -11.05 23.09
CA HIS A 347 2.12 -10.13 23.21
C HIS A 347 2.94 -10.13 21.92
N ASN A 348 2.48 -9.36 20.93
CA ASN A 348 3.30 -8.92 19.83
C ASN A 348 2.98 -7.43 19.64
N SER A 349 3.71 -6.63 20.38
CA SER A 349 3.79 -5.19 20.17
C SER A 349 4.99 -4.87 19.31
#